data_2e3ed409eb476fecee5445e4f88cde94
#
_entry.id   2e3ed409eb476fecee5445e4f88cde94
#
_cell.length_a   1.000
_cell.length_b   1.000
_cell.length_c   1.000
_cell.angle_alpha   90.00
_cell.angle_beta   90.00
_cell.angle_gamma   90.00
#
_symmetry.space_group_name_H-M   'P 1'
#
loop_
_entity.id
_entity.type
_entity.pdbx_description
1 polymer ?
#
loop_
_entity_poly.entity_id
_entity_poly.type
_entity_poly.pdbx_seq_one_letter_code
_entity_poly.pdbx_strand_id
1 'polypeptide(L)'
;MKNIFKLTALAVFLCCLVSCDDDEPIIPTLEVTPANLNGTWELSEWNGTPLAEGTYCYVVFNRKEQTFEMYQKFDSMYARYITGSFSIKNDPYLGAVISGEYDFGNGEWNNKYIVTDLMESGSMIWTAKDNENDVNKYIRCEKVPENIIAEGSYEKSVIYWK
;
A
#
# COMPACT_ATOMS: atom_id res chain seq x y z
N MET A 1 1.25 -55.35 46.58
CA MET A 1 0.43 -54.55 45.68
C MET A 1 0.50 -53.03 46.03
N LYS A 2 1.68 -52.46 46.25
CA LYS A 2 1.79 -51.02 46.66
C LYS A 2 2.72 -50.21 45.75
N ASN A 3 3.31 -50.78 44.69
CA ASN A 3 4.31 -50.10 43.89
C ASN A 3 3.88 -49.82 42.43
N ILE A 4 2.65 -50.18 42.04
CA ILE A 4 2.15 -49.94 40.67
C ILE A 4 1.51 -48.56 40.53
N PHE A 5 1.03 -47.97 41.62
CA PHE A 5 0.35 -46.67 41.61
C PHE A 5 1.27 -45.43 41.54
N LYS A 6 2.59 -45.63 41.74
CA LYS A 6 3.55 -44.52 41.68
C LYS A 6 4.18 -44.30 40.27
N LEU A 7 4.03 -45.29 39.37
CA LEU A 7 4.63 -45.17 38.03
C LEU A 7 3.69 -44.57 37.01
N THR A 8 2.38 -44.62 37.26
CA THR A 8 1.38 -44.02 36.34
C THR A 8 1.20 -42.49 36.52
N ALA A 9 1.57 -41.94 37.68
CA ALA A 9 1.48 -40.48 37.91
C ALA A 9 2.62 -39.69 37.27
N LEU A 10 3.74 -40.31 36.91
CA LEU A 10 4.90 -39.63 36.30
C LEU A 10 4.82 -39.57 34.76
N ALA A 11 4.01 -40.45 34.15
CA ALA A 11 3.88 -40.46 32.69
C ALA A 11 2.90 -39.45 32.12
N VAL A 12 2.02 -38.86 32.95
CA VAL A 12 1.00 -37.89 32.51
C VAL A 12 1.50 -36.43 32.49
N PHE A 13 2.65 -36.17 33.16
CA PHE A 13 3.18 -34.80 33.29
C PHE A 13 4.17 -34.40 32.15
N LEU A 14 4.52 -35.35 31.25
CA LEU A 14 5.51 -35.07 30.22
C LEU A 14 4.94 -34.71 28.84
N CYS A 15 3.62 -34.60 28.71
CA CYS A 15 2.95 -34.34 27.41
C CYS A 15 2.51 -32.88 27.19
N CYS A 16 2.88 -31.93 28.05
CA CYS A 16 2.38 -30.54 27.93
C CYS A 16 3.44 -29.52 27.53
N LEU A 17 4.57 -29.93 26.94
CA LEU A 17 5.58 -28.98 26.43
C LEU A 17 5.82 -29.16 24.92
N VAL A 18 4.76 -29.33 24.16
CA VAL A 18 4.83 -28.98 22.73
C VAL A 18 4.25 -27.56 22.67
N SER A 19 5.09 -26.57 22.98
CA SER A 19 4.91 -25.22 22.50
C SER A 19 5.11 -25.30 20.99
N CYS A 20 4.03 -25.25 20.23
CA CYS A 20 4.12 -24.84 18.84
C CYS A 20 4.48 -23.36 18.88
N ASP A 21 5.76 -23.03 18.76
CA ASP A 21 6.16 -21.78 18.19
C ASP A 21 5.70 -21.88 16.73
N ASP A 22 4.54 -21.31 16.44
CA ASP A 22 4.14 -20.97 15.10
C ASP A 22 5.06 -19.82 14.67
N ASP A 23 6.27 -20.15 14.23
CA ASP A 23 7.13 -19.24 13.50
C ASP A 23 6.39 -18.90 12.20
N GLU A 24 5.56 -17.86 12.25
CA GLU A 24 5.00 -17.28 11.02
C GLU A 24 6.18 -16.97 10.09
N PRO A 25 6.15 -17.43 8.84
CA PRO A 25 7.25 -17.18 7.93
C PRO A 25 7.44 -15.68 7.79
N ILE A 26 8.61 -15.17 8.17
CA ILE A 26 8.98 -13.76 7.98
C ILE A 26 9.04 -13.54 6.47
N ILE A 27 7.99 -12.92 5.93
CA ILE A 27 7.96 -12.53 4.51
C ILE A 27 8.85 -11.30 4.39
N PRO A 28 9.95 -11.36 3.61
CA PRO A 28 10.87 -10.23 3.52
C PRO A 28 10.20 -9.05 2.83
N THR A 29 10.30 -7.89 3.47
CA THR A 29 9.88 -6.61 2.91
C THR A 29 11.03 -5.96 2.15
N LEU A 30 10.72 -5.23 1.09
CA LEU A 30 11.67 -4.42 0.36
C LEU A 30 11.87 -3.07 1.04
N GLU A 31 13.07 -2.50 0.91
CA GLU A 31 13.30 -1.12 1.28
C GLU A 31 12.45 -0.17 0.43
N VAL A 32 11.85 0.84 1.04
CA VAL A 32 11.03 1.84 0.34
C VAL A 32 11.95 2.86 -0.34
N THR A 33 12.18 2.64 -1.61
CA THR A 33 13.02 3.49 -2.48
C THR A 33 12.28 3.83 -3.77
N PRO A 34 12.66 4.90 -4.49
CA PRO A 34 12.10 5.18 -5.82
C PRO A 34 12.26 4.01 -6.79
N ALA A 35 13.31 3.19 -6.65
CA ALA A 35 13.54 2.02 -7.48
C ALA A 35 12.51 0.92 -7.21
N ASN A 36 12.23 0.64 -5.96
CA ASN A 36 11.28 -0.40 -5.56
C ASN A 36 9.81 0.04 -5.72
N LEU A 37 9.52 1.34 -5.66
CA LEU A 37 8.20 1.89 -5.97
C LEU A 37 7.92 2.00 -7.47
N ASN A 38 8.95 2.01 -8.33
CA ASN A 38 8.78 2.21 -9.77
C ASN A 38 7.77 1.25 -10.40
N GLY A 39 6.87 1.76 -11.23
CA GLY A 39 5.84 1.00 -11.94
C GLY A 39 4.42 1.40 -11.53
N THR A 40 3.46 0.56 -11.87
CA THR A 40 2.03 0.83 -11.71
C THR A 40 1.46 0.12 -10.49
N TRP A 41 0.66 0.84 -9.73
CA TRP A 41 0.01 0.37 -8.51
C TRP A 41 -1.47 0.69 -8.55
N GLU A 42 -2.29 -0.26 -8.15
CA GLU A 42 -3.73 -0.13 -8.00
C GLU A 42 -4.11 -0.09 -6.53
N LEU A 43 -4.91 0.86 -6.11
CA LEU A 43 -5.52 0.90 -4.79
C LEU A 43 -6.57 -0.21 -4.69
N SER A 44 -6.27 -1.25 -3.92
CA SER A 44 -7.16 -2.41 -3.76
C SER A 44 -8.14 -2.26 -2.59
N GLU A 45 -7.69 -1.61 -1.52
CA GLU A 45 -8.50 -1.42 -0.32
C GLU A 45 -8.26 -0.02 0.27
N TRP A 46 -9.32 0.60 0.76
CA TRP A 46 -9.29 1.81 1.56
C TRP A 46 -9.90 1.53 2.92
N ASN A 47 -9.10 1.72 3.99
CA ASN A 47 -9.50 1.41 5.37
C ASN A 47 -10.02 -0.02 5.55
N GLY A 48 -9.31 -0.99 4.94
CA GLY A 48 -9.64 -2.41 5.03
C GLY A 48 -10.87 -2.83 4.23
N THR A 49 -11.41 -1.94 3.40
CA THR A 49 -12.58 -2.23 2.56
C THR A 49 -12.20 -2.10 1.08
N PRO A 50 -12.54 -3.08 0.23
CA PRO A 50 -12.39 -2.96 -1.21
C PRO A 50 -13.10 -1.72 -1.75
N LEU A 51 -12.57 -1.15 -2.82
CA LEU A 51 -13.17 -0.01 -3.48
C LEU A 51 -14.57 -0.36 -4.03
N ALA A 52 -15.47 0.62 -3.99
CA ALA A 52 -16.80 0.47 -4.54
C ALA A 52 -16.76 0.23 -6.07
N GLU A 53 -17.73 -0.49 -6.61
CA GLU A 53 -17.83 -0.74 -8.04
C GLU A 53 -17.84 0.57 -8.84
N GLY A 54 -17.03 0.64 -9.89
CA GLY A 54 -16.90 1.83 -10.75
C GLY A 54 -15.98 2.91 -10.18
N THR A 55 -15.39 2.70 -9.00
CA THR A 55 -14.33 3.57 -8.44
C THR A 55 -12.96 2.93 -8.63
N TYR A 56 -11.93 3.75 -8.75
CA TYR A 56 -10.55 3.28 -8.91
C TYR A 56 -9.53 4.36 -8.50
N CYS A 57 -8.32 3.90 -8.20
CA CYS A 57 -7.14 4.75 -8.12
C CYS A 57 -5.92 3.95 -8.57
N TYR A 58 -5.25 4.42 -9.62
CA TYR A 58 -3.97 3.90 -10.09
C TYR A 58 -2.91 4.97 -9.92
N VAL A 59 -1.75 4.57 -9.44
CA VAL A 59 -0.56 5.43 -9.33
C VAL A 59 0.58 4.80 -10.11
N VAL A 60 1.18 5.57 -11.02
CA VAL A 60 2.35 5.16 -11.80
C VAL A 60 3.55 5.97 -11.31
N PHE A 61 4.57 5.31 -10.80
CA PHE A 61 5.80 5.97 -10.36
C PHE A 61 6.92 5.83 -11.38
N ASN A 62 7.57 6.95 -11.70
CA ASN A 62 8.79 6.99 -12.49
C ASN A 62 9.98 7.27 -11.57
N ARG A 63 10.85 6.26 -11.40
CA ARG A 63 12.01 6.36 -10.50
C ARG A 63 13.09 7.35 -10.96
N LYS A 64 13.24 7.55 -12.29
CA LYS A 64 14.32 8.38 -12.84
C LYS A 64 14.04 9.85 -12.64
N GLU A 65 12.81 10.25 -12.87
CA GLU A 65 12.35 11.63 -12.80
C GLU A 65 11.75 11.96 -11.43
N GLN A 66 11.47 10.95 -10.61
CA GLN A 66 10.74 11.05 -9.34
C GLN A 66 9.39 11.72 -9.53
N THR A 67 8.70 11.35 -10.62
CA THR A 67 7.36 11.83 -10.95
C THR A 67 6.33 10.73 -10.77
N PHE A 68 5.08 11.13 -10.59
CA PHE A 68 3.96 10.23 -10.57
C PHE A 68 2.88 10.67 -11.56
N GLU A 69 2.11 9.69 -12.02
CA GLU A 69 0.83 9.87 -12.68
C GLU A 69 -0.23 9.18 -11.85
N MET A 70 -1.37 9.81 -11.65
CA MET A 70 -2.48 9.24 -10.89
C MET A 70 -3.76 9.31 -11.72
N TYR A 71 -4.43 8.17 -11.82
CA TYR A 71 -5.74 8.01 -12.44
C TYR A 71 -6.72 7.63 -11.35
N GLN A 72 -7.66 8.50 -11.03
CA GLN A 72 -8.58 8.26 -9.91
C GLN A 72 -10.03 8.63 -10.23
N LYS A 73 -10.94 7.87 -9.61
CA LYS A 73 -12.38 8.12 -9.61
C LYS A 73 -12.95 7.55 -8.33
N PHE A 74 -13.21 8.41 -7.36
CA PHE A 74 -13.77 8.02 -6.06
C PHE A 74 -15.26 8.33 -5.94
N ASP A 75 -15.76 9.29 -6.69
CA ASP A 75 -17.17 9.55 -6.85
C ASP A 75 -17.63 9.12 -8.24
N SER A 76 -18.92 8.95 -8.41
CA SER A 76 -19.48 8.44 -9.65
C SER A 76 -19.41 9.43 -10.84
N MET A 77 -18.90 10.64 -10.64
CA MET A 77 -19.09 11.72 -11.61
C MET A 77 -17.88 12.00 -12.49
N TYR A 78 -16.65 12.00 -11.94
CA TYR A 78 -15.49 12.45 -12.71
C TYR A 78 -14.26 11.56 -12.52
N ALA A 79 -13.71 11.09 -13.63
CA ALA A 79 -12.36 10.56 -13.69
C ALA A 79 -11.35 11.71 -13.66
N ARG A 80 -10.27 11.57 -12.90
CA ARG A 80 -9.19 12.57 -12.80
C ARG A 80 -7.88 11.96 -13.23
N TYR A 81 -7.15 12.68 -14.07
CA TYR A 81 -5.74 12.43 -14.35
C TYR A 81 -4.89 13.52 -13.73
N ILE A 82 -3.98 13.14 -12.88
CA ILE A 82 -3.17 14.06 -12.07
C ILE A 82 -1.71 13.66 -12.24
N THR A 83 -0.83 14.65 -12.36
CA THR A 83 0.62 14.44 -12.43
C THR A 83 1.33 15.27 -11.36
N GLY A 84 2.56 14.88 -11.09
CA GLY A 84 3.39 15.61 -10.14
C GLY A 84 4.70 14.90 -9.85
N SER A 85 5.40 15.40 -8.86
CA SER A 85 6.63 14.82 -8.34
C SER A 85 6.43 14.21 -6.95
N PHE A 86 7.25 13.24 -6.58
CA PHE A 86 7.23 12.65 -5.25
C PHE A 86 8.61 12.62 -4.62
N SER A 87 8.65 12.54 -3.32
CA SER A 87 9.86 12.34 -2.54
C SER A 87 9.63 11.33 -1.42
N ILE A 88 10.70 10.61 -1.06
CA ILE A 88 10.71 9.68 0.06
C ILE A 88 11.74 10.20 1.08
N LYS A 89 11.34 10.27 2.35
CA LYS A 89 12.22 10.64 3.46
C LYS A 89 12.12 9.57 4.54
N ASN A 90 13.26 9.13 5.05
CA ASN A 90 13.30 8.23 6.19
C ASN A 90 13.17 9.04 7.49
N ASP A 91 12.05 8.83 8.18
CA ASP A 91 11.82 9.37 9.52
C ASP A 91 12.35 8.35 10.54
N PRO A 92 13.15 8.78 11.55
CA PRO A 92 13.77 7.85 12.50
C PRO A 92 12.78 7.07 13.37
N TYR A 93 11.53 7.52 13.46
CA TYR A 93 10.49 6.88 14.28
C TYR A 93 9.39 6.20 13.43
N LEU A 94 9.12 6.74 12.25
CA LEU A 94 7.99 6.29 11.41
C LEU A 94 8.46 5.45 10.21
N GLY A 95 9.76 5.42 9.93
CA GLY A 95 10.29 4.75 8.74
C GLY A 95 10.14 5.60 7.48
N ALA A 96 9.86 4.97 6.36
CA ALA A 96 9.78 5.64 5.08
C ALA A 96 8.48 6.45 4.93
N VAL A 97 8.61 7.75 4.72
CA VAL A 97 7.49 8.67 4.49
C VAL A 97 7.55 9.19 3.06
N ILE A 98 6.50 8.94 2.29
CA ILE A 98 6.31 9.49 0.94
C ILE A 98 5.46 10.75 0.99
N SER A 99 5.81 11.72 0.16
CA SER A 99 5.05 12.95 -0.08
C SER A 99 5.13 13.32 -1.55
N GLY A 100 4.20 14.12 -2.03
CA GLY A 100 4.19 14.58 -3.42
C GLY A 100 3.73 16.00 -3.55
N GLU A 101 4.03 16.57 -4.71
CA GLU A 101 3.62 17.89 -5.15
C GLU A 101 2.96 17.75 -6.52
N TYR A 102 1.79 18.35 -6.66
CA TYR A 102 1.04 18.33 -7.92
C TYR A 102 1.62 19.33 -8.92
N ASP A 103 1.59 18.97 -10.19
CA ASP A 103 1.97 19.89 -11.26
C ASP A 103 1.02 21.10 -11.34
N PHE A 104 1.47 22.11 -12.08
CA PHE A 104 0.70 23.33 -12.38
C PHE A 104 0.34 24.19 -11.16
N GLY A 105 1.12 24.12 -10.08
CA GLY A 105 0.91 24.94 -8.89
C GLY A 105 -0.29 24.53 -8.04
N ASN A 106 -0.73 23.26 -8.18
CA ASN A 106 -1.84 22.72 -7.39
C ASN A 106 -1.44 22.32 -5.96
N GLY A 107 -0.19 22.60 -5.57
CA GLY A 107 0.29 22.42 -4.20
C GLY A 107 0.76 21.00 -3.88
N GLU A 108 0.99 20.75 -2.60
CA GLU A 108 1.40 19.43 -2.07
C GLU A 108 0.19 18.50 -1.93
N TRP A 109 0.47 17.19 -1.82
CA TRP A 109 -0.54 16.22 -1.39
C TRP A 109 -1.12 16.62 -0.04
N ASN A 110 -2.41 16.39 0.14
CA ASN A 110 -3.09 16.71 1.39
C ASN A 110 -2.49 15.98 2.60
N ASN A 111 -1.98 14.75 2.37
CA ASN A 111 -1.34 13.92 3.39
C ASN A 111 0.07 13.52 2.96
N LYS A 112 0.93 13.29 3.95
CA LYS A 112 2.15 12.49 3.80
C LYS A 112 1.82 11.08 4.28
N TYR A 113 2.38 10.07 3.64
CA TYR A 113 2.05 8.69 3.97
C TYR A 113 3.28 7.92 4.44
N ILE A 114 3.12 7.16 5.51
CA ILE A 114 4.07 6.16 5.96
C ILE A 114 3.87 4.95 5.05
N VAL A 115 4.93 4.47 4.41
CA VAL A 115 4.89 3.30 3.53
C VAL A 115 5.43 2.10 4.28
N THR A 116 4.62 1.07 4.42
CA THR A 116 4.99 -0.22 5.03
C THR A 116 4.65 -1.39 4.12
N ASP A 117 5.09 -2.57 4.48
CA ASP A 117 4.75 -3.84 3.83
C ASP A 117 4.95 -3.82 2.30
N LEU A 118 6.01 -3.14 1.86
CA LEU A 118 6.43 -3.21 0.46
C LEU A 118 7.02 -4.58 0.18
N MET A 119 6.25 -5.44 -0.45
CA MET A 119 6.58 -6.85 -0.69
C MET A 119 7.10 -7.08 -2.11
N GLU A 120 7.98 -8.06 -2.29
CA GLU A 120 8.36 -8.54 -3.63
C GLU A 120 7.17 -9.06 -4.43
N SER A 121 6.17 -9.61 -3.74
CA SER A 121 4.89 -10.04 -4.35
C SER A 121 4.08 -8.91 -4.97
N GLY A 122 4.46 -7.66 -4.72
CA GLY A 122 3.83 -6.49 -5.29
C GLY A 122 2.65 -5.97 -4.46
N SER A 123 2.79 -5.91 -3.15
CA SER A 123 1.86 -5.18 -2.28
C SER A 123 2.57 -4.11 -1.47
N MET A 124 1.85 -3.09 -1.04
CA MET A 124 2.31 -2.10 -0.07
C MET A 124 1.13 -1.46 0.64
N ILE A 125 1.40 -0.92 1.83
CA ILE A 125 0.43 -0.18 2.63
C ILE A 125 0.91 1.27 2.79
N TRP A 126 -0.01 2.21 2.62
CA TRP A 126 0.17 3.62 2.93
C TRP A 126 -0.75 4.01 4.07
N THR A 127 -0.17 4.51 5.15
CA THR A 127 -0.93 5.07 6.28
C THR A 127 -0.70 6.57 6.33
N ALA A 128 -1.74 7.37 6.36
CA ALA A 128 -1.60 8.82 6.47
C ALA A 128 -0.88 9.20 7.77
N LYS A 129 0.14 10.05 7.67
CA LYS A 129 1.00 10.39 8.81
C LYS A 129 0.21 11.01 9.98
N ASP A 130 -0.80 11.80 9.67
CA ASP A 130 -1.59 12.54 10.64
C ASP A 130 -2.94 11.86 10.98
N ASN A 131 -3.20 10.66 10.40
CA ASN A 131 -4.42 9.89 10.66
C ASN A 131 -4.15 8.40 10.47
N GLU A 132 -3.89 7.68 11.54
CA GLU A 132 -3.63 6.23 11.52
C GLU A 132 -4.80 5.37 11.00
N ASN A 133 -6.01 5.93 10.94
CA ASN A 133 -7.17 5.24 10.39
C ASN A 133 -7.32 5.41 8.87
N ASP A 134 -6.54 6.28 8.23
CA ASP A 134 -6.49 6.42 6.78
C ASP A 134 -5.42 5.49 6.22
N VAL A 135 -5.82 4.26 5.93
CA VAL A 135 -4.96 3.16 5.49
C VAL A 135 -5.34 2.74 4.07
N ASN A 136 -4.37 2.78 3.19
CA ASN A 136 -4.53 2.50 1.76
C ASN A 136 -3.64 1.32 1.38
N LYS A 137 -4.23 0.23 0.86
CA LYS A 137 -3.49 -0.93 0.39
C LYS A 137 -3.41 -0.92 -1.12
N TYR A 138 -2.20 -0.94 -1.62
CA TYR A 138 -1.91 -0.99 -3.05
C TYR A 138 -1.40 -2.36 -3.47
N ILE A 139 -1.76 -2.77 -4.68
CA ILE A 139 -1.22 -3.94 -5.35
C ILE A 139 -0.53 -3.50 -6.66
N ARG A 140 0.56 -4.15 -6.99
CA ARG A 140 1.28 -3.88 -8.24
C ARG A 140 0.52 -4.49 -9.41
N CYS A 141 0.37 -3.72 -10.47
CA CYS A 141 -0.21 -4.20 -11.72
C CYS A 141 0.74 -3.91 -12.90
N GLU A 142 0.49 -4.56 -14.02
CA GLU A 142 1.35 -4.42 -15.20
C GLU A 142 1.23 -3.01 -15.81
N LYS A 143 0.01 -2.51 -15.95
CA LYS A 143 -0.30 -1.19 -16.52
C LYS A 143 -1.66 -0.70 -16.05
N VAL A 144 -1.91 0.59 -16.19
CA VAL A 144 -3.26 1.17 -16.07
C VAL A 144 -4.12 0.64 -17.22
N PRO A 145 -5.37 0.20 -16.98
CA PRO A 145 -6.28 -0.25 -18.04
C PRO A 145 -6.54 0.85 -19.09
N GLU A 146 -6.61 0.47 -20.35
CA GLU A 146 -6.71 1.43 -21.48
C GLU A 146 -7.99 2.27 -21.44
N ASN A 147 -9.09 1.69 -20.98
CA ASN A 147 -10.36 2.41 -20.79
C ASN A 147 -10.24 3.52 -19.73
N ILE A 148 -9.46 3.31 -18.67
CA ILE A 148 -9.21 4.30 -17.62
C ILE A 148 -8.31 5.42 -18.15
N ILE A 149 -7.28 5.08 -18.93
CA ILE A 149 -6.42 6.08 -19.57
C ILE A 149 -7.26 6.95 -20.53
N ALA A 150 -8.15 6.33 -21.31
CA ALA A 150 -9.03 7.04 -22.21
C ALA A 150 -9.99 7.98 -21.46
N GLU A 151 -10.61 7.50 -20.37
CA GLU A 151 -11.52 8.30 -19.53
C GLU A 151 -10.81 9.51 -18.93
N GLY A 152 -9.60 9.36 -18.36
CA GLY A 152 -8.78 10.44 -17.83
C GLY A 152 -8.29 11.43 -18.88
N SER A 153 -8.19 11.03 -20.15
CA SER A 153 -7.78 11.90 -21.26
C SER A 153 -8.85 12.90 -21.68
N TYR A 154 -10.13 12.60 -21.45
CA TYR A 154 -11.22 13.53 -21.75
C TYR A 154 -11.21 14.77 -20.86
N GLU A 155 -10.81 14.67 -19.59
CA GLU A 155 -10.71 15.83 -18.72
C GLU A 155 -9.54 16.77 -19.10
N LYS A 156 -8.43 16.24 -19.61
CA LYS A 156 -7.35 17.09 -20.14
C LYS A 156 -7.82 18.06 -21.20
N SER A 157 -8.77 17.67 -22.03
CA SER A 157 -9.30 18.50 -23.12
C SER A 157 -10.26 19.59 -22.64
N VAL A 158 -10.87 19.45 -21.48
CA VAL A 158 -11.86 20.42 -20.95
C VAL A 158 -11.18 21.55 -20.16
N ILE A 159 -10.02 21.30 -19.56
CA ILE A 159 -9.29 22.31 -18.77
C ILE A 159 -8.62 23.39 -19.63
N TYR A 160 -8.34 23.11 -20.92
CA TYR A 160 -7.68 24.06 -21.82
C TYR A 160 -8.61 25.12 -22.46
N TRP A 161 -9.91 25.13 -22.11
CA TRP A 161 -10.89 26.06 -22.72
C TRP A 161 -11.56 27.00 -21.70
N LYS A 162 -10.86 27.33 -20.59
CA LYS A 162 -11.32 28.40 -19.67
C LYS A 162 -10.34 29.54 -19.59
#